data_ef1eebc36f55e594837cb553ea3f5e27
#
_entry.id   ef1eebc36f55e594837cb553ea3f5e27
#
_cell.length_a   1.000
_cell.length_b   1.000
_cell.length_c   1.000
_cell.angle_alpha   90.00
_cell.angle_beta   90.00
_cell.angle_gamma   90.00
#
_symmetry.space_group_name_H-M   'P 1'
#
loop_
_entity.id
_entity.type
_entity.pdbx_description
1 polymer ?
#
loop_
_entity_poly.entity_id
_entity_poly.type
_entity_poly.pdbx_seq_one_letter_code
_entity_poly.pdbx_strand_id
1 'polypeptide(L)'
;VVPPTPSSPSPSGADVVAAARRIADEVLFATAQDVDRSDRIPDRNLAALASDGLFGLVGPVSHGGLDLDAHDVRRAMAAVASGCGATFFVWVQHHGVVRALRSSGNDRLVESYLADLCAGRRLAGTAFAHVRRAGRPAVSATRVAGGWTLDGQAPWATSWGLADWFSVAAETADGQLVWSLLPGTGALGVTAEALALSVFGATSTVALRFDDCRVSDDRVIAVEPVDAWRRADRRHASLGQPAALGVAERAQRLLAQQGDDLAVTAAEGLSRELRARWDADDALVDGLTLGDDVVAEANVHRAACLDLARRSTTALLAAVGGRGMDLSHPAQRLAREADFFVIQAQTRDGRAATLRSVLAPAEAD
;
A
#
# COMPACT_ATOMS: atom_id res chain seq x y z
N VAL A 1 -40.28 25.10 1.86
CA VAL A 1 -39.11 24.51 1.16
C VAL A 1 -37.90 25.24 1.71
N VAL A 2 -37.14 24.57 2.59
CA VAL A 2 -35.88 25.08 3.10
C VAL A 2 -34.87 24.90 1.96
N PRO A 3 -34.12 25.94 1.54
CA PRO A 3 -33.08 25.77 0.55
C PRO A 3 -32.03 24.81 1.06
N PRO A 4 -31.42 23.95 0.21
CA PRO A 4 -30.35 23.07 0.63
C PRO A 4 -29.19 23.92 1.17
N THR A 5 -28.72 23.59 2.34
CA THR A 5 -27.49 24.16 2.93
C THR A 5 -26.36 24.01 1.91
N PRO A 6 -25.57 25.07 1.63
CA PRO A 6 -24.45 24.94 0.72
C PRO A 6 -23.51 23.87 1.26
N SER A 7 -23.28 22.83 0.46
CA SER A 7 -22.28 21.80 0.77
C SER A 7 -20.93 22.50 0.96
N SER A 8 -20.26 22.23 2.06
CA SER A 8 -18.89 22.70 2.26
C SER A 8 -18.03 22.29 1.05
N PRO A 9 -17.15 23.17 0.55
CA PRO A 9 -16.28 22.83 -0.56
C PRO A 9 -15.48 21.57 -0.21
N SER A 10 -15.29 20.68 -1.18
CA SER A 10 -14.40 19.52 -1.01
C SER A 10 -13.03 19.99 -0.59
N PRO A 11 -12.34 19.28 0.36
CA PRO A 11 -11.01 19.67 0.80
C PRO A 11 -10.02 19.62 -0.39
N SER A 12 -9.05 20.54 -0.42
CA SER A 12 -7.98 20.49 -1.39
C SER A 12 -7.04 19.30 -1.11
N GLY A 13 -6.28 18.86 -2.11
CA GLY A 13 -5.28 17.80 -1.90
C GLY A 13 -4.28 18.14 -0.80
N ALA A 14 -3.85 19.41 -0.72
CA ALA A 14 -2.98 19.90 0.35
C ALA A 14 -3.62 19.76 1.75
N ASP A 15 -4.93 20.04 1.90
CA ASP A 15 -5.65 19.85 3.16
C ASP A 15 -5.70 18.38 3.56
N VAL A 16 -5.92 17.48 2.59
CA VAL A 16 -5.94 16.03 2.80
C VAL A 16 -4.57 15.53 3.23
N VAL A 17 -3.50 15.97 2.60
CA VAL A 17 -2.12 15.62 2.98
C VAL A 17 -1.79 16.16 4.38
N ALA A 18 -2.23 17.37 4.72
CA ALA A 18 -2.06 17.93 6.06
C ALA A 18 -2.82 17.12 7.12
N ALA A 19 -4.06 16.69 6.83
CA ALA A 19 -4.84 15.82 7.70
C ALA A 19 -4.15 14.45 7.90
N ALA A 20 -3.62 13.84 6.82
CA ALA A 20 -2.87 12.59 6.90
C ALA A 20 -1.63 12.72 7.81
N ARG A 21 -0.89 13.83 7.72
CA ARG A 21 0.27 14.12 8.58
C ARG A 21 -0.13 14.28 10.05
N ARG A 22 -1.18 15.02 10.31
CA ARG A 22 -1.70 15.21 11.67
C ARG A 22 -2.08 13.86 12.30
N ILE A 23 -2.86 13.04 11.59
CA ILE A 23 -3.25 11.70 12.06
C ILE A 23 -2.01 10.82 12.27
N ALA A 24 -1.04 10.87 11.36
CA ALA A 24 0.21 10.13 11.47
C ALA A 24 0.98 10.49 12.74
N ASP A 25 1.04 11.77 13.10
CA ASP A 25 1.78 12.25 14.29
C ASP A 25 1.00 12.02 15.59
N GLU A 26 -0.28 12.37 15.64
CA GLU A 26 -1.07 12.39 16.86
C GLU A 26 -1.68 11.02 17.24
N VAL A 27 -2.00 10.19 16.22
CA VAL A 27 -2.70 8.91 16.45
C VAL A 27 -1.81 7.72 16.13
N LEU A 28 -1.29 7.67 14.90
CA LEU A 28 -0.65 6.45 14.40
C LEU A 28 0.73 6.23 15.03
N PHE A 29 1.56 7.26 15.10
CA PHE A 29 2.89 7.14 15.69
C PHE A 29 2.82 6.90 17.19
N ALA A 30 1.88 7.53 17.88
CA ALA A 30 1.65 7.32 19.32
C ALA A 30 1.29 5.86 19.68
N THR A 31 0.67 5.13 18.74
CA THR A 31 0.26 3.73 18.95
C THR A 31 1.18 2.71 18.28
N ALA A 32 2.10 3.14 17.42
CA ALA A 32 2.82 2.26 16.53
C ALA A 32 3.67 1.19 17.22
N GLN A 33 4.23 1.48 18.42
CA GLN A 33 5.01 0.51 19.19
C GLN A 33 4.14 -0.59 19.80
N ASP A 34 2.90 -0.25 20.18
CA ASP A 34 1.93 -1.24 20.67
C ASP A 34 1.40 -2.09 19.51
N VAL A 35 1.12 -1.47 18.37
CA VAL A 35 0.73 -2.17 17.13
C VAL A 35 1.81 -3.16 16.69
N ASP A 36 3.08 -2.78 16.75
CA ASP A 36 4.21 -3.62 16.34
C ASP A 36 4.31 -4.92 17.17
N ARG A 37 3.85 -4.87 18.42
CA ARG A 37 3.85 -6.01 19.35
C ARG A 37 2.50 -6.72 19.46
N SER A 38 1.50 -6.23 18.73
CA SER A 38 0.13 -6.76 18.72
C SER A 38 -0.09 -7.68 17.50
N ASP A 39 -1.16 -8.45 17.56
CA ASP A 39 -1.67 -9.28 16.47
C ASP A 39 -2.77 -8.59 15.64
N ARG A 40 -3.16 -7.34 16.01
CA ARG A 40 -4.20 -6.57 15.30
C ARG A 40 -3.95 -5.06 15.31
N ILE A 41 -4.47 -4.40 14.29
CA ILE A 41 -4.53 -2.94 14.22
C ILE A 41 -5.66 -2.44 15.15
N PRO A 42 -5.42 -1.45 16.02
CA PRO A 42 -6.48 -0.84 16.82
C PRO A 42 -7.53 -0.15 15.94
N ASP A 43 -8.81 -0.35 16.26
CA ASP A 43 -9.93 0.23 15.51
C ASP A 43 -9.83 1.77 15.40
N ARG A 44 -9.31 2.43 16.46
CA ARG A 44 -9.09 3.88 16.47
C ARG A 44 -8.17 4.38 15.35
N ASN A 45 -7.18 3.57 14.90
CA ASN A 45 -6.27 3.95 13.84
C ASN A 45 -7.00 4.05 12.50
N LEU A 46 -7.83 3.04 12.19
CA LEU A 46 -8.64 3.04 10.97
C LEU A 46 -9.77 4.07 11.04
N ALA A 47 -10.41 4.23 12.22
CA ALA A 47 -11.44 5.23 12.44
C ALA A 47 -10.92 6.66 12.26
N ALA A 48 -9.69 6.97 12.73
CA ALA A 48 -9.08 8.27 12.51
C ALA A 48 -8.85 8.57 11.02
N LEU A 49 -8.40 7.57 10.25
CA LEU A 49 -8.25 7.71 8.79
C LEU A 49 -9.61 7.87 8.09
N ALA A 50 -10.65 7.18 8.54
CA ALA A 50 -12.00 7.26 7.97
C ALA A 50 -12.65 8.61 8.26
N SER A 51 -12.50 9.17 9.46
CA SER A 51 -13.13 10.44 9.87
C SER A 51 -12.66 11.64 9.04
N ASP A 52 -11.45 11.60 8.52
CA ASP A 52 -10.89 12.63 7.63
C ASP A 52 -10.99 12.26 6.13
N GLY A 53 -11.81 11.25 5.77
CA GLY A 53 -12.08 10.85 4.39
C GLY A 53 -10.94 10.12 3.67
N LEU A 54 -9.90 9.70 4.39
CA LEU A 54 -8.70 9.11 3.78
C LEU A 54 -8.92 7.72 3.16
N PHE A 55 -10.08 7.11 3.33
CA PHE A 55 -10.47 5.90 2.61
C PHE A 55 -10.93 6.19 1.18
N GLY A 56 -11.36 7.41 0.91
CA GLY A 56 -11.89 7.85 -0.37
C GLY A 56 -10.85 8.49 -1.31
N LEU A 57 -9.53 8.46 -1.04
CA LEU A 57 -8.52 9.22 -1.79
C LEU A 57 -8.67 9.10 -3.31
N VAL A 58 -8.88 7.90 -3.82
CA VAL A 58 -8.95 7.57 -5.26
C VAL A 58 -10.38 7.29 -5.74
N GLY A 59 -11.35 7.39 -4.84
CA GLY A 59 -12.77 7.18 -5.15
C GLY A 59 -13.38 8.39 -5.87
N PRO A 60 -14.39 8.18 -6.71
CA PRO A 60 -15.07 9.28 -7.41
C PRO A 60 -15.91 10.11 -6.44
N VAL A 61 -15.98 11.41 -6.68
CA VAL A 61 -16.76 12.36 -5.87
C VAL A 61 -18.25 11.96 -5.81
N SER A 62 -18.80 11.39 -6.89
CA SER A 62 -20.18 10.89 -6.95
C SER A 62 -20.53 9.82 -5.92
N HIS A 63 -19.52 9.15 -5.34
CA HIS A 63 -19.67 8.12 -4.30
C HIS A 63 -19.01 8.53 -2.98
N GLY A 64 -18.78 9.83 -2.76
CA GLY A 64 -18.17 10.35 -1.54
C GLY A 64 -16.65 10.18 -1.47
N GLY A 65 -16.00 9.88 -2.58
CA GLY A 65 -14.54 9.91 -2.70
C GLY A 65 -13.99 11.31 -2.91
N LEU A 66 -12.67 11.44 -2.86
CA LEU A 66 -11.95 12.71 -3.00
C LEU A 66 -11.40 12.94 -4.41
N ASP A 67 -11.28 11.90 -5.21
CA ASP A 67 -10.75 11.91 -6.58
C ASP A 67 -9.43 12.69 -6.71
N LEU A 68 -8.51 12.46 -5.77
CA LEU A 68 -7.24 13.16 -5.71
C LEU A 68 -6.33 12.73 -6.87
N ASP A 69 -5.48 13.66 -7.28
CA ASP A 69 -4.40 13.36 -8.22
C ASP A 69 -3.34 12.41 -7.60
N ALA A 70 -2.46 11.88 -8.45
CA ALA A 70 -1.48 10.90 -8.05
C ALA A 70 -0.43 11.46 -7.07
N HIS A 71 -0.08 12.74 -7.16
CA HIS A 71 0.90 13.38 -6.30
C HIS A 71 0.38 13.47 -4.87
N ASP A 72 -0.83 14.01 -4.69
CA ASP A 72 -1.46 14.14 -3.37
C ASP A 72 -1.74 12.78 -2.73
N VAL A 73 -2.22 11.80 -3.51
CA VAL A 73 -2.39 10.40 -3.04
C VAL A 73 -1.06 9.85 -2.50
N ARG A 74 0.05 10.03 -3.22
CA ARG A 74 1.37 9.53 -2.80
C ARG A 74 1.90 10.24 -1.57
N ARG A 75 1.70 11.57 -1.46
CA ARG A 75 2.06 12.36 -0.27
C ARG A 75 1.24 11.92 0.95
N ALA A 76 -0.06 11.68 0.81
CA ALA A 76 -0.91 11.16 1.88
C ALA A 76 -0.47 9.74 2.30
N MET A 77 -0.14 8.86 1.35
CA MET A 77 0.40 7.52 1.62
C MET A 77 1.70 7.57 2.44
N ALA A 78 2.65 8.44 2.06
CA ALA A 78 3.89 8.62 2.80
C ALA A 78 3.64 9.13 4.23
N ALA A 79 2.73 10.10 4.39
CA ALA A 79 2.36 10.62 5.69
C ALA A 79 1.82 9.51 6.61
N VAL A 80 0.86 8.70 6.14
CA VAL A 80 0.30 7.59 6.94
C VAL A 80 1.39 6.57 7.29
N ALA A 81 2.25 6.19 6.34
CA ALA A 81 3.36 5.26 6.56
C ALA A 81 4.36 5.79 7.60
N SER A 82 4.61 7.11 7.64
CA SER A 82 5.49 7.73 8.63
C SER A 82 4.99 7.57 10.07
N GLY A 83 3.69 7.41 10.26
CA GLY A 83 3.07 7.16 11.56
C GLY A 83 3.19 5.71 12.01
N CYS A 84 2.66 4.79 11.20
CA CYS A 84 2.64 3.35 11.50
C CYS A 84 2.58 2.53 10.21
N GLY A 85 3.67 1.82 9.89
CA GLY A 85 3.77 1.01 8.68
C GLY A 85 2.74 -0.12 8.62
N ALA A 86 2.40 -0.74 9.75
CA ALA A 86 1.39 -1.79 9.80
C ALA A 86 -0.02 -1.25 9.48
N THR A 87 -0.43 -0.12 10.09
CA THR A 87 -1.70 0.54 9.78
C THR A 87 -1.74 0.98 8.30
N PHE A 88 -0.64 1.57 7.81
CA PHE A 88 -0.50 1.91 6.40
C PHE A 88 -0.71 0.70 5.50
N PHE A 89 -0.07 -0.44 5.82
CA PHE A 89 -0.10 -1.61 4.95
C PHE A 89 -1.49 -2.25 4.85
N VAL A 90 -2.29 -2.21 5.91
CA VAL A 90 -3.71 -2.58 5.88
C VAL A 90 -4.51 -1.59 5.04
N TRP A 91 -4.37 -0.31 5.33
CA TRP A 91 -5.16 0.75 4.71
C TRP A 91 -4.84 0.95 3.20
N VAL A 92 -3.59 0.81 2.78
CA VAL A 92 -3.21 1.03 1.37
C VAL A 92 -3.82 -0.01 0.42
N GLN A 93 -4.05 -1.26 0.89
CA GLN A 93 -4.68 -2.32 0.08
C GLN A 93 -6.10 -1.92 -0.36
N HIS A 94 -6.81 -1.21 0.49
CA HIS A 94 -8.16 -0.73 0.25
C HIS A 94 -8.29 0.11 -1.02
N HIS A 95 -7.33 1.00 -1.28
CA HIS A 95 -7.37 1.89 -2.45
C HIS A 95 -7.27 1.14 -3.79
N GLY A 96 -6.65 -0.04 -3.79
CA GLY A 96 -6.65 -0.91 -4.97
C GLY A 96 -8.06 -1.38 -5.33
N VAL A 97 -8.86 -1.72 -4.32
CA VAL A 97 -10.25 -2.17 -4.51
C VAL A 97 -11.17 -1.02 -4.91
N VAL A 98 -11.02 0.15 -4.25
CA VAL A 98 -11.76 1.37 -4.61
C VAL A 98 -11.51 1.74 -6.08
N ARG A 99 -10.25 1.71 -6.52
CA ARG A 99 -9.88 1.99 -7.92
C ARG A 99 -10.45 0.94 -8.88
N ALA A 100 -10.40 -0.33 -8.53
CA ALA A 100 -10.94 -1.41 -9.36
C ALA A 100 -12.46 -1.30 -9.52
N LEU A 101 -13.19 -1.01 -8.45
CA LEU A 101 -14.64 -0.79 -8.50
C LEU A 101 -15.01 0.47 -9.28
N ARG A 102 -14.27 1.58 -9.08
CA ARG A 102 -14.45 2.83 -9.87
C ARG A 102 -14.43 2.57 -11.38
N SER A 103 -13.60 1.64 -11.83
CA SER A 103 -13.41 1.29 -13.25
C SER A 103 -14.20 0.06 -13.68
N SER A 104 -15.01 -0.52 -12.79
CA SER A 104 -15.78 -1.73 -13.07
C SER A 104 -16.96 -1.42 -14.00
N GLY A 105 -17.20 -2.30 -14.97
CA GLY A 105 -18.44 -2.31 -15.76
C GLY A 105 -19.61 -3.02 -15.06
N ASN A 106 -19.45 -3.46 -13.82
CA ASN A 106 -20.50 -4.09 -13.03
C ASN A 106 -21.18 -3.05 -12.12
N ASP A 107 -22.14 -2.32 -12.68
CA ASP A 107 -22.85 -1.24 -11.98
C ASP A 107 -23.43 -1.69 -10.64
N ARG A 108 -23.91 -2.95 -10.55
CA ARG A 108 -24.45 -3.49 -9.31
C ARG A 108 -23.41 -3.56 -8.18
N LEU A 109 -22.16 -3.92 -8.48
CA LEU A 109 -21.07 -3.88 -7.50
C LEU A 109 -20.73 -2.45 -7.11
N VAL A 110 -20.65 -1.55 -8.09
CA VAL A 110 -20.35 -0.14 -7.85
C VAL A 110 -21.37 0.48 -6.92
N GLU A 111 -22.67 0.35 -7.24
CA GLU A 111 -23.77 0.89 -6.43
C GLU A 111 -23.85 0.28 -5.03
N SER A 112 -23.55 -1.02 -4.90
CA SER A 112 -23.65 -1.73 -3.61
C SER A 112 -22.51 -1.43 -2.64
N TYR A 113 -21.30 -1.13 -3.13
CA TYR A 113 -20.10 -1.17 -2.28
C TYR A 113 -19.26 0.10 -2.31
N LEU A 114 -19.19 0.82 -3.43
CA LEU A 114 -18.19 1.88 -3.62
C LEU A 114 -18.35 3.03 -2.63
N ALA A 115 -19.58 3.48 -2.35
CA ALA A 115 -19.82 4.56 -1.40
C ALA A 115 -19.45 4.21 0.04
N ASP A 116 -19.68 2.97 0.47
CA ASP A 116 -19.29 2.50 1.81
C ASP A 116 -17.78 2.37 1.95
N LEU A 117 -17.11 1.94 0.88
CA LEU A 117 -15.65 1.89 0.83
C LEU A 117 -15.05 3.30 0.86
N CYS A 118 -15.50 4.22 0.02
CA CYS A 118 -15.00 5.61 0.00
C CYS A 118 -15.17 6.30 1.36
N ALA A 119 -16.26 6.03 2.06
CA ALA A 119 -16.52 6.59 3.38
C ALA A 119 -15.78 5.87 4.55
N GLY A 120 -15.05 4.79 4.28
CA GLY A 120 -14.38 4.00 5.32
C GLY A 120 -15.34 3.25 6.25
N ARG A 121 -16.63 3.12 5.90
CA ARG A 121 -17.57 2.27 6.65
C ARG A 121 -17.29 0.78 6.47
N ARG A 122 -16.63 0.45 5.37
CA ARG A 122 -16.17 -0.90 5.04
C ARG A 122 -14.71 -0.86 4.62
N LEU A 123 -13.94 -1.88 5.01
CA LEU A 123 -12.56 -2.07 4.62
C LEU A 123 -12.46 -3.18 3.57
N ALA A 124 -11.61 -2.99 2.56
CA ALA A 124 -11.32 -4.02 1.57
C ALA A 124 -9.82 -4.35 1.52
N GLY A 125 -9.51 -5.64 1.37
CA GLY A 125 -8.19 -6.17 1.14
C GLY A 125 -8.02 -6.72 -0.28
N THR A 126 -6.81 -7.15 -0.63
CA THR A 126 -6.49 -7.71 -1.95
C THR A 126 -5.70 -9.01 -1.85
N ALA A 127 -5.93 -9.92 -2.80
CA ALA A 127 -5.19 -11.17 -2.97
C ALA A 127 -4.83 -11.36 -4.46
N PHE A 128 -3.74 -10.74 -4.92
CA PHE A 128 -3.31 -10.76 -6.32
C PHE A 128 -1.79 -10.86 -6.54
N ALA A 129 -0.97 -10.71 -5.50
CA ALA A 129 0.48 -10.64 -5.65
C ALA A 129 1.09 -11.85 -6.39
N HIS A 130 0.40 -12.99 -6.37
CA HIS A 130 0.77 -14.21 -7.07
C HIS A 130 0.73 -14.08 -8.60
N VAL A 131 -0.10 -13.19 -9.16
CA VAL A 131 -0.23 -12.95 -10.61
C VAL A 131 1.06 -12.37 -11.22
N ARG A 132 1.90 -11.71 -10.40
CA ARG A 132 3.21 -11.21 -10.81
C ARG A 132 4.22 -12.31 -11.15
N ARG A 133 3.98 -13.53 -10.67
CA ARG A 133 4.87 -14.67 -10.95
C ARG A 133 4.52 -15.29 -12.29
N ALA A 134 5.54 -15.47 -13.14
CA ALA A 134 5.38 -16.22 -14.37
C ALA A 134 5.28 -17.73 -14.09
N GLY A 135 4.60 -18.45 -14.96
CA GLY A 135 4.46 -19.90 -14.89
C GLY A 135 3.02 -20.34 -14.67
N ARG A 136 2.83 -21.51 -14.05
CA ARG A 136 1.48 -22.01 -13.74
C ARG A 136 0.75 -21.06 -12.81
N PRO A 137 -0.54 -20.73 -13.09
CA PRO A 137 -1.35 -19.92 -12.20
C PRO A 137 -1.38 -20.48 -10.77
N ALA A 138 -1.15 -19.62 -9.80
CA ALA A 138 -1.21 -20.00 -8.39
C ALA A 138 -2.68 -20.10 -7.89
N VAL A 139 -3.56 -19.25 -8.46
CA VAL A 139 -5.02 -19.35 -8.35
C VAL A 139 -5.59 -19.41 -9.76
N SER A 140 -6.31 -20.46 -10.08
CA SER A 140 -6.98 -20.66 -11.36
C SER A 140 -8.47 -20.33 -11.26
N ALA A 141 -9.05 -19.85 -12.38
CA ALA A 141 -10.47 -19.62 -12.54
C ALA A 141 -11.01 -20.50 -13.68
N THR A 142 -12.08 -21.24 -13.39
CA THR A 142 -12.79 -22.04 -14.39
C THR A 142 -14.21 -21.52 -14.54
N ARG A 143 -14.65 -21.27 -15.79
CA ARG A 143 -16.00 -20.81 -16.09
C ARG A 143 -17.02 -21.93 -15.79
N VAL A 144 -18.07 -21.60 -15.05
CA VAL A 144 -19.21 -22.49 -14.75
C VAL A 144 -20.52 -21.76 -15.03
N ALA A 145 -21.64 -22.46 -14.93
CA ALA A 145 -22.96 -21.85 -15.11
C ALA A 145 -23.18 -20.75 -14.04
N GLY A 146 -23.39 -19.50 -14.50
CA GLY A 146 -23.68 -18.34 -13.64
C GLY A 146 -22.49 -17.76 -12.89
N GLY A 147 -21.24 -18.15 -13.24
CA GLY A 147 -20.07 -17.62 -12.54
C GLY A 147 -18.77 -18.37 -12.81
N TRP A 148 -17.94 -18.42 -11.80
CA TRP A 148 -16.59 -18.99 -11.83
C TRP A 148 -16.34 -19.89 -10.61
N THR A 149 -15.47 -20.84 -10.76
CA THR A 149 -14.87 -21.61 -9.66
C THR A 149 -13.40 -21.23 -9.54
N LEU A 150 -12.95 -20.92 -8.33
CA LEU A 150 -11.55 -20.59 -8.04
C LEU A 150 -10.90 -21.73 -7.28
N ASP A 151 -9.68 -22.12 -7.71
CA ASP A 151 -8.88 -23.18 -7.11
C ASP A 151 -7.41 -22.75 -7.02
N GLY A 152 -6.74 -23.09 -5.91
CA GLY A 152 -5.32 -22.80 -5.72
C GLY A 152 -4.99 -22.05 -4.44
N GLN A 153 -3.88 -21.30 -4.43
CA GLN A 153 -3.40 -20.60 -3.24
C GLN A 153 -2.86 -19.20 -3.59
N ALA A 154 -3.41 -18.18 -2.93
CA ALA A 154 -2.83 -16.84 -2.88
C ALA A 154 -1.93 -16.75 -1.65
N PRO A 155 -0.60 -16.69 -1.79
CA PRO A 155 0.34 -16.83 -0.67
C PRO A 155 0.39 -15.62 0.27
N TRP A 156 -0.19 -14.49 -0.14
CA TRP A 156 -0.19 -13.23 0.60
C TRP A 156 -1.53 -12.52 0.43
N ALA A 157 -2.29 -12.44 1.51
CA ALA A 157 -3.50 -11.63 1.62
C ALA A 157 -3.49 -10.93 2.97
N THR A 158 -3.44 -9.61 2.95
CA THR A 158 -3.37 -8.77 4.16
C THR A 158 -4.78 -8.40 4.61
N SER A 159 -4.99 -8.19 5.90
CA SER A 159 -6.25 -7.76 6.51
C SER A 159 -7.30 -8.88 6.69
N TRP A 160 -6.87 -10.14 6.78
CA TRP A 160 -7.79 -11.24 7.07
C TRP A 160 -8.47 -11.06 8.43
N GLY A 161 -9.80 -11.16 8.46
CA GLY A 161 -10.58 -10.90 9.68
C GLY A 161 -10.73 -9.42 10.07
N LEU A 162 -10.06 -8.50 9.33
CA LEU A 162 -10.25 -7.05 9.46
C LEU A 162 -11.05 -6.49 8.29
N ALA A 163 -10.74 -6.93 7.06
CA ALA A 163 -11.43 -6.49 5.86
C ALA A 163 -12.83 -7.14 5.75
N ASP A 164 -13.81 -6.34 5.35
CA ASP A 164 -15.16 -6.82 5.01
C ASP A 164 -15.18 -7.55 3.67
N TRP A 165 -14.28 -7.14 2.75
CA TRP A 165 -14.22 -7.64 1.38
C TRP A 165 -12.79 -7.89 0.93
N PHE A 166 -12.61 -8.89 0.06
CA PHE A 166 -11.35 -9.13 -0.66
C PHE A 166 -11.57 -9.09 -2.17
N SER A 167 -10.76 -8.28 -2.86
CA SER A 167 -10.58 -8.43 -4.31
C SER A 167 -9.55 -9.52 -4.57
N VAL A 168 -9.98 -10.59 -5.23
CA VAL A 168 -9.17 -11.76 -5.54
C VAL A 168 -8.96 -11.86 -7.04
N ALA A 169 -7.72 -12.07 -7.47
CA ALA A 169 -7.36 -12.31 -8.86
C ALA A 169 -7.13 -13.81 -9.11
N ALA A 170 -7.70 -14.34 -10.19
CA ALA A 170 -7.50 -15.72 -10.63
C ALA A 170 -7.33 -15.80 -12.15
N GLU A 171 -6.42 -16.66 -12.64
CA GLU A 171 -6.11 -16.78 -14.06
C GLU A 171 -6.89 -17.92 -14.69
N THR A 172 -7.46 -17.72 -15.88
CA THR A 172 -8.10 -18.76 -16.68
C THR A 172 -7.08 -19.48 -17.56
N ALA A 173 -7.45 -20.66 -18.05
CA ALA A 173 -6.59 -21.46 -18.94
C ALA A 173 -6.30 -20.77 -20.30
N ASP A 174 -7.17 -19.86 -20.74
CA ASP A 174 -7.03 -19.06 -21.97
C ASP A 174 -6.40 -17.69 -21.75
N GLY A 175 -5.80 -17.45 -20.55
CA GLY A 175 -4.99 -16.27 -20.29
C GLY A 175 -5.79 -15.01 -19.92
N GLN A 176 -7.00 -15.16 -19.41
CA GLN A 176 -7.73 -14.06 -18.81
C GLN A 176 -7.46 -14.01 -17.30
N LEU A 177 -7.58 -12.82 -16.72
CA LEU A 177 -7.54 -12.56 -15.29
C LEU A 177 -8.93 -12.17 -14.83
N VAL A 178 -9.50 -12.98 -13.94
CA VAL A 178 -10.82 -12.75 -13.34
C VAL A 178 -10.60 -12.08 -11.98
N TRP A 179 -11.12 -10.88 -11.83
CA TRP A 179 -11.15 -10.15 -10.57
C TRP A 179 -12.52 -10.33 -9.90
N SER A 180 -12.53 -10.84 -8.69
CA SER A 180 -13.74 -11.16 -7.95
C SER A 180 -13.77 -10.50 -6.60
N LEU A 181 -14.93 -10.04 -6.14
CA LEU A 181 -15.14 -9.49 -4.80
C LEU A 181 -15.75 -10.55 -3.89
N LEU A 182 -14.95 -11.04 -2.94
CA LEU A 182 -15.35 -12.05 -1.96
C LEU A 182 -15.56 -11.44 -0.57
N PRO A 183 -16.42 -12.04 0.29
CA PRO A 183 -16.48 -11.67 1.70
C PRO A 183 -15.12 -11.78 2.39
N GLY A 184 -14.85 -10.91 3.34
CA GLY A 184 -13.59 -10.87 4.10
C GLY A 184 -13.29 -12.15 4.86
N THR A 185 -14.35 -12.85 5.31
CA THR A 185 -14.29 -14.17 5.94
C THR A 185 -15.56 -14.95 5.61
N GLY A 186 -15.53 -16.28 5.81
CA GLY A 186 -16.72 -17.13 5.68
C GLY A 186 -17.15 -17.45 4.25
N ALA A 187 -16.37 -17.09 3.22
CA ALA A 187 -16.63 -17.57 1.87
C ALA A 187 -16.44 -19.08 1.79
N LEU A 188 -17.43 -19.79 1.21
CA LEU A 188 -17.36 -21.25 1.02
C LEU A 188 -16.19 -21.60 0.09
N GLY A 189 -15.43 -22.64 0.44
CA GLY A 189 -14.24 -23.03 -0.30
C GLY A 189 -13.03 -22.14 -0.08
N VAL A 190 -13.04 -21.21 0.91
CA VAL A 190 -11.88 -20.39 1.27
C VAL A 190 -11.41 -20.72 2.68
N THR A 191 -10.11 -21.02 2.81
CA THR A 191 -9.44 -21.19 4.10
C THR A 191 -8.21 -20.30 4.17
N ALA A 192 -7.80 -19.94 5.38
CA ALA A 192 -6.68 -19.05 5.63
C ALA A 192 -5.66 -19.69 6.57
N GLU A 193 -4.38 -19.56 6.25
CA GLU A 193 -3.25 -19.98 7.08
C GLU A 193 -2.45 -18.74 7.48
N ALA A 194 -2.31 -18.52 8.79
CA ALA A 194 -1.58 -17.38 9.34
C ALA A 194 -0.07 -17.46 8.98
N LEU A 195 0.51 -16.32 8.64
CA LEU A 195 1.94 -16.20 8.35
C LEU A 195 2.68 -15.60 9.55
N ALA A 196 3.76 -16.24 9.98
CA ALA A 196 4.67 -15.68 10.98
C ALA A 196 5.62 -14.67 10.30
N LEU A 197 5.35 -13.38 10.50
CA LEU A 197 6.12 -12.30 9.89
C LEU A 197 7.07 -11.65 10.90
N SER A 198 8.26 -11.26 10.44
CA SER A 198 9.25 -10.53 11.25
C SER A 198 8.86 -9.07 11.49
N VAL A 199 7.91 -8.56 10.74
CA VAL A 199 7.35 -7.21 10.82
C VAL A 199 5.89 -7.23 10.35
N PHE A 200 5.08 -6.28 10.81
CA PHE A 200 3.66 -6.20 10.46
C PHE A 200 2.80 -7.40 10.93
N GLY A 201 3.13 -8.01 12.07
CA GLY A 201 2.32 -9.07 12.67
C GLY A 201 0.85 -8.67 12.85
N ALA A 202 0.60 -7.41 13.22
CA ALA A 202 -0.74 -6.85 13.42
C ALA A 202 -1.59 -6.73 12.14
N THR A 203 -1.03 -6.96 10.95
CA THR A 203 -1.77 -6.80 9.68
C THR A 203 -2.64 -8.00 9.31
N SER A 204 -2.62 -9.05 10.12
CA SER A 204 -3.36 -10.30 9.85
C SER A 204 -3.15 -10.80 8.41
N THR A 205 -1.88 -10.85 7.99
CA THR A 205 -1.51 -11.37 6.66
C THR A 205 -1.49 -12.89 6.68
N VAL A 206 -2.16 -13.50 5.71
CA VAL A 206 -2.37 -14.95 5.61
C VAL A 206 -2.06 -15.45 4.20
N ALA A 207 -1.89 -16.78 4.07
CA ALA A 207 -2.06 -17.47 2.80
C ALA A 207 -3.52 -17.91 2.66
N LEU A 208 -4.17 -17.55 1.55
CA LEU A 208 -5.54 -17.97 1.24
C LEU A 208 -5.51 -19.20 0.31
N ARG A 209 -6.23 -20.24 0.69
CA ARG A 209 -6.46 -21.42 -0.14
C ARG A 209 -7.90 -21.41 -0.65
N PHE A 210 -8.05 -21.64 -1.94
CA PHE A 210 -9.31 -21.79 -2.65
C PHE A 210 -9.49 -23.26 -3.06
N ASP A 211 -10.65 -23.84 -2.76
CA ASP A 211 -11.02 -25.21 -3.05
C ASP A 211 -12.49 -25.24 -3.47
N ASP A 212 -12.75 -25.37 -4.78
CA ASP A 212 -14.09 -25.21 -5.40
C ASP A 212 -14.80 -23.92 -4.94
N CYS A 213 -14.06 -22.81 -4.76
CA CYS A 213 -14.64 -21.55 -4.32
C CYS A 213 -15.49 -20.95 -5.43
N ARG A 214 -16.81 -20.91 -5.25
CA ARG A 214 -17.75 -20.42 -6.26
C ARG A 214 -17.95 -18.91 -6.15
N VAL A 215 -17.84 -18.24 -7.29
CA VAL A 215 -18.04 -16.79 -7.46
C VAL A 215 -19.10 -16.57 -8.53
N SER A 216 -20.22 -15.96 -8.19
CA SER A 216 -21.27 -15.59 -9.14
C SER A 216 -20.86 -14.39 -10.01
N ASP A 217 -21.44 -14.28 -11.20
CA ASP A 217 -21.13 -13.19 -12.15
C ASP A 217 -21.37 -11.79 -11.57
N ASP A 218 -22.31 -11.64 -10.67
CA ASP A 218 -22.60 -10.38 -9.98
C ASP A 218 -21.52 -9.97 -8.97
N ARG A 219 -20.54 -10.86 -8.68
CA ARG A 219 -19.37 -10.60 -7.84
C ARG A 219 -18.09 -10.39 -8.65
N VAL A 220 -18.16 -10.44 -9.97
CA VAL A 220 -17.00 -10.21 -10.84
C VAL A 220 -16.82 -8.71 -11.04
N ILE A 221 -15.65 -8.19 -10.66
CA ILE A 221 -15.26 -6.79 -10.82
C ILE A 221 -14.87 -6.52 -12.29
N ALA A 222 -14.03 -7.40 -12.84
CA ALA A 222 -13.52 -7.30 -14.21
C ALA A 222 -12.99 -8.64 -14.71
N VAL A 223 -12.96 -8.80 -16.04
CA VAL A 223 -12.20 -9.85 -16.73
C VAL A 223 -11.34 -9.17 -17.79
N GLU A 224 -10.04 -9.41 -17.75
CA GLU A 224 -9.08 -8.75 -18.65
C GLU A 224 -7.94 -9.69 -19.04
N PRO A 225 -7.25 -9.47 -20.17
CA PRO A 225 -6.07 -10.26 -20.53
C PRO A 225 -4.97 -10.13 -19.47
N VAL A 226 -4.47 -11.26 -18.97
CA VAL A 226 -3.44 -11.29 -17.91
C VAL A 226 -2.17 -10.53 -18.29
N ASP A 227 -1.77 -10.59 -19.59
CA ASP A 227 -0.58 -9.87 -20.05
C ASP A 227 -0.79 -8.34 -20.12
N ALA A 228 -2.02 -7.88 -20.37
CA ALA A 228 -2.36 -6.46 -20.32
C ALA A 228 -2.24 -5.95 -18.88
N TRP A 229 -2.82 -6.69 -17.93
CA TRP A 229 -2.69 -6.38 -16.52
C TRP A 229 -1.22 -6.39 -16.05
N ARG A 230 -0.43 -7.42 -16.42
CA ARG A 230 0.98 -7.49 -16.04
C ARG A 230 1.80 -6.30 -16.58
N ARG A 231 1.49 -5.81 -17.78
CA ARG A 231 2.14 -4.59 -18.31
C ARG A 231 1.77 -3.35 -17.48
N ALA A 232 0.49 -3.18 -17.17
CA ALA A 232 0.02 -2.06 -16.35
C ALA A 232 0.59 -2.11 -14.92
N ASP A 233 0.60 -3.30 -14.29
CA ASP A 233 1.18 -3.51 -12.95
C ASP A 233 2.69 -3.21 -12.91
N ARG A 234 3.46 -3.57 -13.93
CA ARG A 234 4.89 -3.23 -14.03
C ARG A 234 5.12 -1.73 -14.01
N ARG A 235 4.30 -0.94 -14.71
CA ARG A 235 4.37 0.52 -14.68
C ARG A 235 4.05 1.07 -13.29
N HIS A 236 2.93 0.65 -12.70
CA HIS A 236 2.54 1.10 -11.36
C HIS A 236 3.57 0.72 -10.28
N ALA A 237 4.10 -0.49 -10.35
CA ALA A 237 5.06 -0.99 -9.37
C ALA A 237 6.48 -0.42 -9.55
N SER A 238 6.80 0.21 -10.70
CA SER A 238 8.11 0.83 -10.93
C SER A 238 8.29 2.15 -10.19
N LEU A 239 7.21 2.88 -9.94
CA LEU A 239 7.26 4.15 -9.21
C LEU A 239 7.92 4.00 -7.84
N GLY A 240 8.54 5.07 -7.36
CA GLY A 240 9.08 5.18 -6.02
C GLY A 240 8.09 4.72 -4.96
N GLN A 241 8.58 4.21 -3.84
CA GLN A 241 7.73 3.75 -2.74
C GLN A 241 7.43 4.92 -1.79
N PRO A 242 6.24 5.53 -1.85
CA PRO A 242 5.91 6.65 -0.95
C PRO A 242 6.01 6.24 0.52
N ALA A 243 5.66 4.99 0.85
CA ALA A 243 5.80 4.47 2.22
C ALA A 243 7.25 4.47 2.70
N ALA A 244 8.21 4.08 1.86
CA ALA A 244 9.63 4.11 2.21
C ALA A 244 10.11 5.56 2.46
N LEU A 245 9.66 6.52 1.64
CA LEU A 245 9.95 7.94 1.86
C LEU A 245 9.32 8.46 3.16
N GLY A 246 8.12 8.02 3.53
CA GLY A 246 7.50 8.34 4.81
C GLY A 246 8.27 7.78 6.01
N VAL A 247 8.76 6.54 5.93
CA VAL A 247 9.63 5.95 6.97
C VAL A 247 10.96 6.69 7.05
N ALA A 248 11.56 7.07 5.91
CA ALA A 248 12.78 7.90 5.88
C ALA A 248 12.56 9.24 6.58
N GLU A 249 11.47 9.96 6.26
CA GLU A 249 11.12 11.22 6.88
C GLU A 249 10.99 11.08 8.40
N ARG A 250 10.29 10.06 8.88
CA ARG A 250 10.14 9.81 10.32
C ARG A 250 11.47 9.54 11.00
N ALA A 251 12.30 8.70 10.40
CA ALA A 251 13.63 8.39 10.94
C ALA A 251 14.52 9.62 11.02
N GLN A 252 14.52 10.47 10.00
CA GLN A 252 15.29 11.73 9.94
C GLN A 252 14.79 12.73 11.00
N ARG A 253 13.48 12.87 11.19
CA ARG A 253 12.91 13.72 12.25
C ARG A 253 13.35 13.27 13.65
N LEU A 254 13.37 11.96 13.91
CA LEU A 254 13.83 11.40 15.18
C LEU A 254 15.36 11.51 15.33
N LEU A 255 16.11 11.37 14.25
CA LEU A 255 17.57 11.54 14.24
C LEU A 255 17.95 12.98 14.62
N ALA A 256 17.29 13.98 14.04
CA ALA A 256 17.52 15.39 14.38
C ALA A 256 17.25 15.74 15.85
N GLN A 257 16.43 14.94 16.55
CA GLN A 257 16.10 15.13 17.97
C GLN A 257 17.13 14.53 18.93
N GLN A 258 18.17 13.83 18.44
CA GLN A 258 19.16 13.18 19.32
C GLN A 258 20.13 14.18 19.99
N GLY A 259 20.20 15.45 19.50
CA GLY A 259 20.98 16.52 20.11
C GLY A 259 22.50 16.44 19.91
N ASP A 260 22.97 15.46 19.16
CA ASP A 260 24.37 15.31 18.72
C ASP A 260 24.56 16.05 17.39
N ASP A 261 25.62 16.89 17.28
CA ASP A 261 25.87 17.71 16.09
C ASP A 261 26.02 16.86 14.80
N LEU A 262 26.65 15.68 14.91
CA LEU A 262 26.79 14.77 13.78
C LEU A 262 25.45 14.16 13.37
N ALA A 263 24.61 13.79 14.35
CA ALA A 263 23.26 13.31 14.08
C ALA A 263 22.38 14.36 13.40
N VAL A 264 22.47 15.62 13.83
CA VAL A 264 21.77 16.75 13.19
C VAL A 264 22.26 16.95 11.76
N THR A 265 23.58 17.00 11.55
CA THR A 265 24.20 17.14 10.22
C THR A 265 23.76 16.00 9.28
N ALA A 266 23.76 14.78 9.78
CA ALA A 266 23.31 13.60 9.01
C ALA A 266 21.82 13.71 8.66
N ALA A 267 20.97 14.12 9.61
CA ALA A 267 19.54 14.30 9.38
C ALA A 267 19.28 15.37 8.30
N GLU A 268 20.01 16.48 8.32
CA GLU A 268 19.91 17.54 7.31
C GLU A 268 20.33 17.06 5.92
N GLY A 269 21.43 16.31 5.82
CA GLY A 269 21.92 15.69 4.58
C GLY A 269 20.87 14.76 3.97
N LEU A 270 20.38 13.81 4.77
CA LEU A 270 19.33 12.86 4.36
C LEU A 270 18.02 13.56 3.99
N SER A 271 17.66 14.65 4.68
CA SER A 271 16.45 15.41 4.37
C SER A 271 16.58 16.22 3.07
N ARG A 272 17.77 16.68 2.70
CA ARG A 272 18.01 17.26 1.36
C ARG A 272 17.82 16.21 0.27
N GLU A 273 18.36 15.01 0.46
CA GLU A 273 18.15 13.90 -0.47
C GLU A 273 16.68 13.50 -0.56
N LEU A 274 15.95 13.43 0.57
CA LEU A 274 14.52 13.13 0.58
C LEU A 274 13.73 14.11 -0.31
N ARG A 275 14.02 15.40 -0.24
CA ARG A 275 13.38 16.41 -1.12
C ARG A 275 13.68 16.13 -2.59
N ALA A 276 14.95 15.89 -2.93
CA ALA A 276 15.34 15.57 -4.31
C ALA A 276 14.67 14.27 -4.81
N ARG A 277 14.46 13.26 -3.93
CA ARG A 277 13.69 12.06 -4.29
C ARG A 277 12.23 12.37 -4.58
N TRP A 278 11.61 13.27 -3.83
CA TRP A 278 10.25 13.70 -4.10
C TRP A 278 10.12 14.47 -5.42
N ASP A 279 11.06 15.38 -5.72
CA ASP A 279 11.04 16.12 -6.99
C ASP A 279 11.19 15.17 -8.20
N ALA A 280 12.08 14.18 -8.08
CA ALA A 280 12.24 13.14 -9.10
C ALA A 280 11.01 12.22 -9.20
N ASP A 281 10.37 11.89 -8.09
CA ASP A 281 9.15 11.08 -8.05
C ASP A 281 7.99 11.77 -8.77
N ASP A 282 7.81 13.07 -8.51
CA ASP A 282 6.78 13.88 -9.15
C ASP A 282 6.99 13.92 -10.69
N ALA A 283 8.23 14.14 -11.15
CA ALA A 283 8.56 14.11 -12.58
C ALA A 283 8.30 12.74 -13.24
N LEU A 284 8.58 11.64 -12.52
CA LEU A 284 8.31 10.28 -13.01
C LEU A 284 6.83 9.93 -13.05
N VAL A 285 6.05 10.42 -12.08
CA VAL A 285 4.58 10.27 -12.08
C VAL A 285 3.98 10.93 -13.31
N ASP A 286 4.41 12.15 -13.63
CA ASP A 286 3.98 12.86 -14.84
C ASP A 286 4.43 12.14 -16.11
N GLY A 287 5.66 11.64 -16.13
CA GLY A 287 6.27 10.95 -17.28
C GLY A 287 5.66 9.58 -17.61
N LEU A 288 5.15 8.85 -16.61
CA LEU A 288 4.58 7.50 -16.81
C LEU A 288 3.34 7.47 -17.71
N THR A 289 2.69 8.59 -17.91
CA THR A 289 1.63 8.74 -18.90
C THR A 289 2.16 8.70 -20.35
N LEU A 290 3.48 8.87 -20.55
CA LEU A 290 4.10 9.14 -21.85
C LEU A 290 4.80 7.93 -22.51
N GLY A 291 5.05 6.81 -21.78
CA GLY A 291 5.62 5.62 -22.42
C GLY A 291 6.38 4.63 -21.52
N ASP A 292 6.87 3.53 -22.13
CA ASP A 292 7.60 2.46 -21.41
C ASP A 292 9.05 2.83 -21.06
N ASP A 293 9.64 3.82 -21.72
CA ASP A 293 11.04 4.23 -21.51
C ASP A 293 11.29 4.74 -20.08
N VAL A 294 10.26 5.31 -19.46
CA VAL A 294 10.29 5.81 -18.07
C VAL A 294 10.33 4.68 -17.01
N VAL A 295 9.87 3.46 -17.36
CA VAL A 295 9.81 2.34 -16.40
C VAL A 295 11.18 1.93 -15.89
N ALA A 296 12.21 1.97 -16.72
CA ALA A 296 13.58 1.63 -16.29
C ALA A 296 14.13 2.67 -15.30
N GLU A 297 13.98 3.96 -15.60
CA GLU A 297 14.37 5.06 -14.75
C GLU A 297 13.58 5.03 -13.43
N ALA A 298 12.28 4.82 -13.48
CA ALA A 298 11.41 4.69 -12.31
C ALA A 298 11.84 3.55 -11.37
N ASN A 299 12.30 2.40 -11.91
CA ASN A 299 12.84 1.32 -11.08
C ASN A 299 14.18 1.68 -10.41
N VAL A 300 15.04 2.45 -11.08
CA VAL A 300 16.29 2.98 -10.48
C VAL A 300 15.95 3.97 -9.36
N HIS A 301 15.04 4.90 -9.62
CA HIS A 301 14.54 5.84 -8.63
C HIS A 301 13.90 5.12 -7.43
N ARG A 302 13.07 4.10 -7.68
CA ARG A 302 12.51 3.26 -6.63
C ARG A 302 13.59 2.64 -5.74
N ALA A 303 14.65 2.07 -6.33
CA ALA A 303 15.75 1.49 -5.58
C ALA A 303 16.46 2.54 -4.71
N ALA A 304 16.65 3.75 -5.20
CA ALA A 304 17.23 4.85 -4.46
C ALA A 304 16.33 5.35 -3.30
N CYS A 305 15.00 5.36 -3.46
CA CYS A 305 14.06 5.66 -2.37
C CYS A 305 14.13 4.60 -1.25
N LEU A 306 14.24 3.33 -1.61
CA LEU A 306 14.38 2.22 -0.66
C LEU A 306 15.71 2.30 0.09
N ASP A 307 16.80 2.62 -0.60
CA ASP A 307 18.12 2.81 0.00
C ASP A 307 18.12 4.00 0.97
N LEU A 308 17.54 5.14 0.59
CA LEU A 308 17.39 6.29 1.47
C LEU A 308 16.67 5.94 2.78
N ALA A 309 15.58 5.15 2.71
CA ALA A 309 14.85 4.71 3.90
C ALA A 309 15.75 3.86 4.82
N ARG A 310 16.50 2.93 4.26
CA ARG A 310 17.41 2.08 5.03
C ARG A 310 18.56 2.89 5.64
N ARG A 311 19.19 3.79 4.91
CA ARG A 311 20.22 4.68 5.44
C ARG A 311 19.70 5.59 6.55
N SER A 312 18.51 6.15 6.39
CA SER A 312 17.87 7.00 7.40
C SER A 312 17.60 6.25 8.70
N THR A 313 17.07 5.01 8.61
CA THR A 313 16.81 4.18 9.79
C THR A 313 18.09 3.63 10.42
N THR A 314 19.13 3.32 9.63
CA THR A 314 20.45 2.92 10.11
C THR A 314 21.13 4.08 10.86
N ALA A 315 21.08 5.30 10.32
CA ALA A 315 21.62 6.49 10.99
C ALA A 315 20.91 6.73 12.35
N LEU A 316 19.58 6.59 12.40
CA LEU A 316 18.84 6.68 13.65
C LEU A 316 19.28 5.61 14.66
N LEU A 317 19.41 4.35 14.24
CA LEU A 317 19.89 3.28 15.12
C LEU A 317 21.29 3.56 15.66
N ALA A 318 22.20 4.03 14.81
CA ALA A 318 23.58 4.39 15.21
C ALA A 318 23.59 5.53 16.25
N ALA A 319 22.79 6.57 16.06
CA ALA A 319 22.70 7.70 16.97
C ALA A 319 22.05 7.35 18.33
N VAL A 320 21.03 6.47 18.31
CA VAL A 320 20.36 6.01 19.54
C VAL A 320 21.19 4.98 20.31
N GLY A 321 22.02 4.20 19.63
CA GLY A 321 22.82 3.13 20.21
C GLY A 321 21.99 1.97 20.73
N GLY A 322 22.45 1.29 21.78
CA GLY A 322 21.81 0.06 22.32
C GLY A 322 20.34 0.21 22.69
N ARG A 323 19.89 1.38 23.09
CA ARG A 323 18.47 1.66 23.39
C ARG A 323 17.58 1.43 22.16
N GLY A 324 18.12 1.61 20.95
CA GLY A 324 17.40 1.41 19.71
C GLY A 324 16.98 -0.05 19.46
N MET A 325 17.54 -1.02 20.21
CA MET A 325 17.15 -2.43 20.14
C MET A 325 15.99 -2.80 21.07
N ASP A 326 15.61 -1.90 21.99
CA ASP A 326 14.43 -2.11 22.83
C ASP A 326 13.16 -2.04 21.98
N LEU A 327 12.24 -3.01 22.15
CA LEU A 327 10.99 -3.07 21.39
C LEU A 327 10.06 -1.88 21.67
N SER A 328 10.27 -1.15 22.76
CA SER A 328 9.56 0.10 23.05
C SER A 328 10.10 1.30 22.25
N HIS A 329 11.31 1.20 21.68
CA HIS A 329 11.94 2.29 20.94
C HIS A 329 11.61 2.23 19.45
N PRO A 330 11.23 3.35 18.78
CA PRO A 330 10.79 3.34 17.39
C PRO A 330 11.90 2.99 16.37
N ALA A 331 13.18 3.15 16.70
CA ALA A 331 14.27 3.01 15.75
C ALA A 331 14.31 1.60 15.11
N GLN A 332 14.23 0.52 15.93
CA GLN A 332 14.24 -0.85 15.43
C GLN A 332 12.97 -1.20 14.62
N ARG A 333 11.82 -0.63 14.99
CA ARG A 333 10.58 -0.81 14.23
C ARG A 333 10.70 -0.20 12.85
N LEU A 334 11.14 1.07 12.77
CA LEU A 334 11.33 1.77 11.49
C LEU A 334 12.33 1.07 10.59
N ALA A 335 13.40 0.49 11.14
CA ALA A 335 14.36 -0.29 10.36
C ALA A 335 13.72 -1.54 9.73
N ARG A 336 12.93 -2.30 10.50
CA ARG A 336 12.20 -3.47 9.98
C ARG A 336 11.13 -3.08 8.94
N GLU A 337 10.44 -1.95 9.15
CA GLU A 337 9.50 -1.39 8.17
C GLU A 337 10.20 -1.00 6.86
N ALA A 338 11.37 -0.34 6.94
CA ALA A 338 12.18 -0.02 5.76
C ALA A 338 12.61 -1.27 4.99
N ASP A 339 13.04 -2.33 5.68
CA ASP A 339 13.41 -3.61 5.06
C ASP A 339 12.20 -4.30 4.39
N PHE A 340 11.00 -4.20 4.99
CA PHE A 340 9.79 -4.73 4.36
C PHE A 340 9.47 -4.05 3.02
N PHE A 341 9.62 -2.74 2.93
CA PHE A 341 9.32 -2.02 1.69
C PHE A 341 10.25 -2.37 0.54
N VAL A 342 11.42 -2.96 0.80
CA VAL A 342 12.29 -3.52 -0.25
C VAL A 342 11.58 -4.61 -1.05
N ILE A 343 10.73 -5.41 -0.41
CA ILE A 343 10.05 -6.56 -1.03
C ILE A 343 8.59 -6.28 -1.40
N GLN A 344 7.96 -5.24 -0.83
CA GLN A 344 6.57 -4.91 -1.14
C GLN A 344 6.41 -4.49 -2.60
N ALA A 345 5.40 -5.02 -3.28
CA ALA A 345 5.11 -4.75 -4.70
C ALA A 345 6.32 -4.97 -5.63
N GLN A 346 7.22 -5.89 -5.27
CA GLN A 346 8.43 -6.16 -6.04
C GLN A 346 8.10 -6.86 -7.36
N THR A 347 8.53 -6.25 -8.46
CA THR A 347 8.57 -6.84 -9.80
C THR A 347 9.97 -7.42 -10.09
N ARG A 348 10.10 -8.18 -11.19
CA ARG A 348 11.42 -8.66 -11.66
C ARG A 348 12.39 -7.50 -11.92
N ASP A 349 11.90 -6.42 -12.55
CA ASP A 349 12.73 -5.27 -12.93
C ASP A 349 13.11 -4.44 -11.68
N GLY A 350 12.16 -4.21 -10.76
CA GLY A 350 12.42 -3.55 -9.48
C GLY A 350 13.42 -4.31 -8.61
N ARG A 351 13.30 -5.66 -8.56
CA ARG A 351 14.31 -6.51 -7.89
C ARG A 351 15.70 -6.34 -8.52
N ALA A 352 15.77 -6.37 -9.85
CA ALA A 352 17.05 -6.22 -10.56
C ALA A 352 17.67 -4.83 -10.30
N ALA A 353 16.88 -3.76 -10.29
CA ALA A 353 17.36 -2.41 -9.97
C ALA A 353 17.88 -2.33 -8.53
N THR A 354 17.14 -2.87 -7.56
CA THR A 354 17.56 -2.91 -6.15
C THR A 354 18.86 -3.70 -5.96
N LEU A 355 19.01 -4.87 -6.62
CA LEU A 355 20.27 -5.65 -6.51
C LEU A 355 21.45 -4.91 -7.15
N ARG A 356 21.25 -4.19 -8.27
CA ARG A 356 22.30 -3.38 -8.88
C ARG A 356 22.72 -2.21 -8.00
N SER A 357 21.76 -1.53 -7.34
CA SER A 357 22.11 -0.43 -6.43
C SER A 357 22.98 -0.84 -5.24
N VAL A 358 22.80 -2.07 -4.75
CA VAL A 358 23.67 -2.62 -3.68
C VAL A 358 25.08 -2.92 -4.18
N LEU A 359 25.25 -3.23 -5.48
CA LEU A 359 26.54 -3.55 -6.08
C LEU A 359 27.28 -2.31 -6.60
N ALA A 360 26.60 -1.18 -6.78
CA ALA A 360 27.26 0.04 -7.18
C ALA A 360 28.20 0.50 -6.04
N PRO A 361 29.48 0.83 -6.34
CA PRO A 361 30.35 1.43 -5.33
C PRO A 361 29.70 2.73 -4.86
N ALA A 362 29.76 2.99 -3.56
CA ALA A 362 29.42 4.32 -3.05
C ALA A 362 30.29 5.32 -3.80
N GLU A 363 29.67 6.28 -4.52
CA GLU A 363 30.42 7.36 -5.13
C GLU A 363 31.16 8.03 -3.98
N ALA A 364 32.50 7.97 -4.03
CA ALA A 364 33.34 8.70 -3.08
C ALA A 364 33.24 10.18 -3.47
N ASP A 365 32.53 10.97 -2.64
CA ASP A 365 32.59 12.43 -2.66
C ASP A 365 33.98 12.95 -2.22
#